data_610a8527ef1a613dd25cd524cb5801eb
#
_entry.id   610a8527ef1a613dd25cd524cb5801eb
#
_cell.length_a   1.000
_cell.length_b   1.000
_cell.length_c   1.000
_cell.angle_alpha   90.00
_cell.angle_beta   90.00
_cell.angle_gamma   90.00
#
_symmetry.space_group_name_H-M   'P 1'
#
loop_
_entity.id
_entity.type
_entity.pdbx_description
1 polymer ?
#
loop_
_entity_poly.entity_id
_entity_poly.type
_entity_poly.pdbx_seq_one_letter_code
_entity_poly.pdbx_strand_id
1 'polypeptide(L)'
;MDFKEVQLSDKEWVDEIVFKEDSPSADFNFPNLYVWDKVFQQLICKHEDRMLTELVHEGENVFSFPIGTGPLRPAVEFMREHAGNKNNPLIIKSITEKHREMLEAEYPGKFEYSEDAGLNDYVYFVEKLATYPGRSLHGKKNCCNRFQAANDWDFVPFTKEFIPECELMIDRWFKENAERVDEGITNERRAIRRAFDAFDELKLEGGVLRSSGRVEFELAHFWEPSSMRGSRNTQCFRMF
;
A
#
# COMPACT_ATOMS: atom_id res chain seq x y z
N MET A 1 -0.61 5.66 26.20
CA MET A 1 -0.84 5.29 24.77
C MET A 1 0.41 4.61 24.30
N ASP A 2 0.29 3.41 23.73
CA ASP A 2 1.47 2.64 23.35
C ASP A 2 1.35 2.20 21.90
N PHE A 3 2.49 2.05 21.22
CA PHE A 3 2.55 1.43 19.93
C PHE A 3 2.22 -0.06 20.05
N LYS A 4 1.39 -0.58 19.18
CA LYS A 4 0.94 -1.97 19.15
C LYS A 4 0.90 -2.53 17.73
N GLU A 5 0.91 -3.85 17.61
CA GLU A 5 0.68 -4.54 16.34
C GLU A 5 -0.68 -4.19 15.73
N VAL A 6 -0.74 -4.16 14.40
CA VAL A 6 -1.96 -3.91 13.64
C VAL A 6 -2.92 -5.07 13.79
N GLN A 7 -4.16 -4.82 14.20
CA GLN A 7 -5.21 -5.82 14.35
C GLN A 7 -6.44 -5.43 13.51
N LEU A 8 -7.21 -6.41 13.05
CA LEU A 8 -8.43 -6.15 12.28
C LEU A 8 -9.42 -5.22 12.99
N SER A 9 -9.45 -5.27 14.32
CA SER A 9 -10.25 -4.36 15.15
C SER A 9 -9.84 -2.88 15.07
N ASP A 10 -8.66 -2.59 14.51
CA ASP A 10 -8.19 -1.21 14.35
C ASP A 10 -8.72 -0.54 13.08
N LYS A 11 -9.31 -1.32 12.18
CA LYS A 11 -9.78 -0.84 10.87
C LYS A 11 -10.66 0.41 10.97
N GLU A 12 -11.64 0.39 11.83
CA GLU A 12 -12.63 1.46 11.92
C GLU A 12 -12.00 2.82 12.24
N TRP A 13 -11.16 2.89 13.27
CA TRP A 13 -10.54 4.15 13.66
C TRP A 13 -9.42 4.59 12.71
N VAL A 14 -8.70 3.65 12.09
CA VAL A 14 -7.67 3.97 11.08
C VAL A 14 -8.33 4.57 9.85
N ASP A 15 -9.38 3.92 9.33
CA ASP A 15 -10.11 4.41 8.16
C ASP A 15 -10.71 5.80 8.41
N GLU A 16 -11.26 6.06 9.62
CA GLU A 16 -11.78 7.37 9.99
C GLU A 16 -10.71 8.47 9.91
N ILE A 17 -9.50 8.20 10.41
CA ILE A 17 -8.38 9.17 10.41
C ILE A 17 -7.85 9.37 8.98
N VAL A 18 -7.60 8.29 8.26
CA VAL A 18 -7.07 8.34 6.88
C VAL A 18 -8.04 9.05 5.94
N PHE A 19 -9.33 8.78 6.09
CA PHE A 19 -10.36 9.46 5.29
C PHE A 19 -10.39 10.98 5.51
N LYS A 20 -10.19 11.44 6.76
CA LYS A 20 -10.15 12.88 7.09
C LYS A 20 -8.90 13.57 6.56
N GLU A 21 -7.78 12.89 6.50
CA GLU A 21 -6.52 13.43 5.97
C GLU A 21 -6.55 13.58 4.46
N ASP A 22 -7.29 12.73 3.74
CA ASP A 22 -7.34 12.66 2.27
C ASP A 22 -5.93 12.52 1.65
N SER A 23 -5.09 11.69 2.27
CA SER A 23 -3.74 11.41 1.75
C SER A 23 -3.82 10.57 0.47
N PRO A 24 -3.06 10.94 -0.58
CA PRO A 24 -3.02 10.16 -1.82
C PRO A 24 -2.20 8.86 -1.70
N SER A 25 -1.45 8.66 -0.62
CA SER A 25 -0.59 7.49 -0.46
C SER A 25 -1.36 6.24 0.01
N ALA A 26 -1.10 5.11 -0.64
CA ALA A 26 -1.62 3.81 -0.25
C ALA A 26 -1.04 3.29 1.06
N ASP A 27 0.14 3.74 1.41
CA ASP A 27 0.87 3.27 2.58
C ASP A 27 0.08 3.44 3.88
N PHE A 28 -0.85 4.40 3.88
CA PHE A 28 -1.63 4.74 5.06
C PHE A 28 -3.01 4.07 5.13
N ASN A 29 -3.47 3.41 4.07
CA ASN A 29 -4.75 2.70 4.13
C ASN A 29 -4.65 1.44 5.01
N PHE A 30 -5.77 1.09 5.67
CA PHE A 30 -5.77 -0.03 6.61
C PHE A 30 -5.39 -1.37 5.98
N PRO A 31 -5.87 -1.75 4.78
CA PRO A 31 -5.44 -3.00 4.15
C PRO A 31 -3.92 -3.10 4.01
N ASN A 32 -3.25 -2.05 3.55
CA ASN A 32 -1.78 -2.04 3.44
C ASN A 32 -1.10 -2.17 4.80
N LEU A 33 -1.50 -1.36 5.77
CA LEU A 33 -0.98 -1.47 7.13
C LEU A 33 -1.07 -2.90 7.65
N TYR A 34 -2.21 -3.57 7.43
CA TYR A 34 -2.46 -4.92 7.93
C TYR A 34 -1.66 -5.99 7.20
N VAL A 35 -1.62 -5.98 5.86
CA VAL A 35 -0.98 -7.06 5.10
C VAL A 35 0.55 -7.02 5.20
N TRP A 36 1.13 -5.83 5.38
CA TRP A 36 2.57 -5.64 5.47
C TRP A 36 3.12 -5.55 6.90
N ASP A 37 2.28 -5.57 7.94
CA ASP A 37 2.71 -5.37 9.32
C ASP A 37 3.80 -6.35 9.76
N LYS A 38 3.71 -7.62 9.36
CA LYS A 38 4.68 -8.66 9.72
C LYS A 38 5.97 -8.59 8.91
N VAL A 39 5.92 -7.97 7.73
CA VAL A 39 7.11 -7.76 6.90
C VAL A 39 7.96 -6.63 7.46
N PHE A 40 7.33 -5.49 7.74
CA PHE A 40 8.02 -4.30 8.23
C PHE A 40 7.99 -4.14 9.75
N GLN A 41 7.56 -5.17 10.48
CA GLN A 41 7.37 -5.12 11.94
C GLN A 41 6.61 -3.86 12.37
N GLN A 42 5.52 -3.60 11.65
CA GLN A 42 4.79 -2.34 11.73
C GLN A 42 3.95 -2.28 12.99
N LEU A 43 4.06 -1.15 13.68
CA LEU A 43 3.29 -0.85 14.87
C LEU A 43 2.49 0.43 14.63
N ILE A 44 1.29 0.49 15.21
CA ILE A 44 0.44 1.67 15.14
C ILE A 44 0.07 2.19 16.53
N CYS A 45 -0.14 3.49 16.62
CA CYS A 45 -0.64 4.15 17.82
C CYS A 45 -1.65 5.23 17.42
N LYS A 46 -2.80 5.26 18.09
CA LYS A 46 -3.75 6.38 17.98
C LYS A 46 -3.34 7.45 18.99
N HIS A 47 -2.99 8.62 18.50
CA HIS A 47 -2.65 9.78 19.32
C HIS A 47 -3.56 10.94 18.96
N GLU A 48 -4.57 11.19 19.80
CA GLU A 48 -5.65 12.13 19.48
C GLU A 48 -6.30 11.78 18.12
N ASP A 49 -6.41 12.77 17.21
CA ASP A 49 -6.94 12.58 15.85
C ASP A 49 -5.84 12.30 14.84
N ARG A 50 -4.74 11.64 15.26
CA ARG A 50 -3.65 11.19 14.39
C ARG A 50 -3.35 9.72 14.58
N MET A 51 -2.98 9.09 13.48
CA MET A 51 -2.36 7.78 13.44
C MET A 51 -0.85 7.93 13.34
N LEU A 52 -0.13 7.32 14.26
CA LEU A 52 1.31 7.20 14.26
C LEU A 52 1.67 5.78 13.85
N THR A 53 2.66 5.64 12.96
CA THR A 53 3.14 4.35 12.50
C THR A 53 4.65 4.28 12.72
N GLU A 54 5.10 3.25 13.41
CA GLU A 54 6.52 2.86 13.53
C GLU A 54 6.75 1.59 12.71
N LEU A 55 7.87 1.50 12.00
CA LEU A 55 8.22 0.33 11.21
C LEU A 55 9.75 0.14 11.16
N VAL A 56 10.18 -1.06 10.82
CA VAL A 56 11.60 -1.35 10.55
C VAL A 56 11.86 -1.22 9.05
N HIS A 57 12.79 -0.34 8.69
CA HIS A 57 13.24 -0.15 7.32
C HIS A 57 14.77 -0.18 7.28
N GLU A 58 15.33 -1.09 6.46
CA GLU A 58 16.78 -1.29 6.38
C GLU A 58 17.48 -1.55 7.73
N GLY A 59 16.75 -2.19 8.67
CA GLY A 59 17.25 -2.50 10.01
C GLY A 59 17.15 -1.35 11.02
N GLU A 60 16.59 -0.21 10.63
CA GLU A 60 16.37 0.93 11.49
C GLU A 60 14.89 1.12 11.84
N ASN A 61 14.59 1.51 13.07
CA ASN A 61 13.24 1.92 13.45
C ASN A 61 12.98 3.33 12.91
N VAL A 62 11.98 3.44 12.06
CA VAL A 62 11.55 4.70 11.46
C VAL A 62 10.06 4.91 11.66
N PHE A 63 9.60 6.13 11.51
CA PHE A 63 8.19 6.49 11.59
C PHE A 63 7.70 6.97 10.23
N SER A 64 6.43 6.72 9.93
CA SER A 64 5.76 7.44 8.85
C SER A 64 5.30 8.82 9.35
N PHE A 65 5.01 9.75 8.42
CA PHE A 65 4.39 11.02 8.80
C PHE A 65 3.09 10.76 9.60
N PRO A 66 2.87 11.47 10.73
CA PRO A 66 1.67 11.26 11.56
C PRO A 66 0.41 11.72 10.83
N ILE A 67 -0.35 10.76 10.29
CA ILE A 67 -1.54 10.97 9.47
C ILE A 67 -2.72 11.41 10.33
N GLY A 68 -3.48 12.40 9.89
CA GLY A 68 -4.69 12.89 10.53
C GLY A 68 -4.76 14.40 10.63
N THR A 69 -5.84 14.92 11.22
CA THR A 69 -6.16 16.36 11.27
C THR A 69 -5.91 17.00 12.65
N GLY A 70 -5.52 16.23 13.65
CA GLY A 70 -5.17 16.73 14.99
C GLY A 70 -3.90 17.61 14.99
N PRO A 71 -3.54 18.19 16.15
CA PRO A 71 -2.31 18.96 16.28
C PRO A 71 -1.07 18.14 15.89
N LEU A 72 -0.18 18.70 15.06
CA LEU A 72 1.00 17.98 14.58
C LEU A 72 2.09 17.91 15.66
N ARG A 73 2.33 19.02 16.37
CA ARG A 73 3.41 19.11 17.34
C ARG A 73 3.34 18.07 18.45
N PRO A 74 2.20 17.84 19.16
CA PRO A 74 2.12 16.80 20.18
C PRO A 74 2.43 15.40 19.63
N ALA A 75 1.99 15.08 18.42
CA ALA A 75 2.25 13.79 17.79
C ALA A 75 3.75 13.59 17.49
N VAL A 76 4.43 14.61 16.95
CA VAL A 76 5.87 14.57 16.67
C VAL A 76 6.69 14.48 17.97
N GLU A 77 6.30 15.23 19.01
CA GLU A 77 6.96 15.14 20.32
C GLU A 77 6.82 13.75 20.94
N PHE A 78 5.65 13.15 20.85
CA PHE A 78 5.41 11.78 21.32
C PHE A 78 6.29 10.77 20.56
N MET A 79 6.38 10.88 19.25
CA MET A 79 7.27 10.03 18.43
C MET A 79 8.73 10.22 18.79
N ARG A 80 9.16 11.47 19.04
CA ARG A 80 10.53 11.80 19.44
C ARG A 80 10.88 11.20 20.80
N GLU A 81 9.99 11.31 21.77
CA GLU A 81 10.17 10.70 23.09
C GLU A 81 10.25 9.17 22.98
N HIS A 82 9.37 8.56 22.20
CA HIS A 82 9.37 7.11 21.97
C HIS A 82 10.66 6.63 21.31
N ALA A 83 11.16 7.33 20.28
CA ALA A 83 12.44 7.04 19.64
C ALA A 83 13.61 7.21 20.64
N GLY A 84 13.61 8.30 21.42
CA GLY A 84 14.63 8.58 22.43
C GLY A 84 14.70 7.51 23.52
N ASN A 85 13.58 6.96 23.95
CA ASN A 85 13.52 5.86 24.92
C ASN A 85 14.15 4.56 24.36
N LYS A 86 14.25 4.42 23.04
CA LYS A 86 14.95 3.33 22.35
C LYS A 86 16.38 3.69 21.94
N ASN A 87 16.89 4.86 22.35
CA ASN A 87 18.18 5.42 21.93
C ASN A 87 18.33 5.62 20.43
N ASN A 88 17.23 5.86 19.71
CA ASN A 88 17.21 6.09 18.29
C ASN A 88 16.91 7.57 17.97
N PRO A 89 17.46 8.11 16.87
CA PRO A 89 17.00 9.41 16.35
C PRO A 89 15.56 9.30 15.84
N LEU A 90 14.84 10.41 15.83
CA LEU A 90 13.55 10.47 15.14
C LEU A 90 13.78 10.57 13.63
N ILE A 91 13.44 9.52 12.91
CA ILE A 91 13.46 9.47 11.44
C ILE A 91 12.02 9.34 10.97
N ILE A 92 11.57 10.27 10.13
CA ILE A 92 10.21 10.26 9.55
C ILE A 92 10.34 10.04 8.04
N LYS A 93 9.67 9.00 7.54
CA LYS A 93 9.60 8.63 6.11
C LYS A 93 8.21 8.87 5.52
N SER A 94 8.08 8.66 4.22
CA SER A 94 6.81 8.84 3.48
C SER A 94 6.24 10.26 3.63
N ILE A 95 7.12 11.26 3.51
CA ILE A 95 6.78 12.68 3.61
C ILE A 95 6.48 13.24 2.22
N THR A 96 5.26 13.75 2.02
CA THR A 96 4.90 14.52 0.83
C THR A 96 5.36 15.98 0.99
N GLU A 97 5.36 16.76 -0.09
CA GLU A 97 5.67 18.19 -0.01
C GLU A 97 4.74 18.94 0.96
N LYS A 98 3.44 18.62 0.94
CA LYS A 98 2.46 19.15 1.92
C LYS A 98 2.88 18.83 3.37
N HIS A 99 3.31 17.60 3.63
CA HIS A 99 3.75 17.17 4.97
C HIS A 99 5.04 17.89 5.39
N ARG A 100 5.96 18.12 4.45
CA ARG A 100 7.17 18.91 4.68
C ARG A 100 6.84 20.34 5.07
N GLU A 101 5.95 21.02 4.34
CA GLU A 101 5.49 22.35 4.70
C GLU A 101 4.88 22.42 6.11
N MET A 102 4.10 21.41 6.49
CA MET A 102 3.53 21.32 7.85
C MET A 102 4.61 21.15 8.91
N LEU A 103 5.63 20.30 8.68
CA LEU A 103 6.76 20.13 9.59
C LEU A 103 7.58 21.41 9.72
N GLU A 104 7.87 22.09 8.61
CA GLU A 104 8.63 23.35 8.63
C GLU A 104 7.88 24.50 9.34
N ALA A 105 6.55 24.53 9.23
CA ALA A 105 5.74 25.51 9.96
C ALA A 105 5.82 25.30 11.48
N GLU A 106 5.86 24.04 11.96
CA GLU A 106 5.92 23.71 13.37
C GLU A 106 7.34 23.68 13.93
N TYR A 107 8.35 23.34 13.10
CA TYR A 107 9.74 23.10 13.49
C TYR A 107 10.72 23.75 12.49
N PRO A 108 10.75 25.08 12.33
CA PRO A 108 11.57 25.73 11.31
C PRO A 108 13.04 25.34 11.40
N GLY A 109 13.58 24.74 10.34
CA GLY A 109 14.99 24.35 10.22
C GLY A 109 15.46 23.31 11.23
N LYS A 110 14.54 22.47 11.78
CA LYS A 110 14.90 21.42 12.74
C LYS A 110 15.02 20.04 12.09
N PHE A 111 14.52 19.87 10.88
CA PHE A 111 14.63 18.62 10.13
C PHE A 111 15.58 18.79 8.94
N GLU A 112 16.35 17.76 8.67
CA GLU A 112 17.06 17.59 7.41
C GLU A 112 16.21 16.69 6.51
N TYR A 113 16.11 17.05 5.23
CA TYR A 113 15.28 16.32 4.25
C TYR A 113 16.17 15.71 3.18
N SER A 114 15.88 14.46 2.84
CA SER A 114 16.48 13.76 1.70
C SER A 114 15.37 13.22 0.80
N GLU A 115 15.63 13.19 -0.50
CA GLU A 115 14.73 12.59 -1.49
C GLU A 115 15.30 11.27 -1.98
N ASP A 116 14.42 10.26 -2.06
CA ASP A 116 14.73 9.00 -2.71
C ASP A 116 13.72 8.77 -3.84
N ALA A 117 14.19 8.95 -5.08
CA ALA A 117 13.36 8.76 -6.27
C ALA A 117 12.85 7.32 -6.42
N GLY A 118 13.51 6.34 -5.78
CA GLY A 118 13.08 4.94 -5.77
C GLY A 118 11.80 4.70 -4.97
N LEU A 119 11.46 5.62 -4.06
CA LEU A 119 10.25 5.56 -3.22
C LEU A 119 9.06 6.33 -3.81
N ASN A 120 9.22 6.94 -4.98
CA ASN A 120 8.13 7.71 -5.60
C ASN A 120 7.08 6.78 -6.23
N ASP A 121 5.82 7.04 -5.92
CA ASP A 121 4.68 6.36 -6.53
C ASP A 121 4.42 6.83 -7.96
N TYR A 122 4.00 5.91 -8.82
CA TYR A 122 3.52 6.22 -10.16
C TYR A 122 2.03 6.55 -10.12
N VAL A 123 1.68 7.80 -10.41
CA VAL A 123 0.29 8.25 -10.47
C VAL A 123 -0.18 8.36 -11.92
N TYR A 124 -1.28 7.67 -12.25
CA TYR A 124 -1.87 7.67 -13.58
C TYR A 124 -3.33 8.12 -13.55
N PHE A 125 -3.74 8.87 -14.56
CA PHE A 125 -5.16 9.08 -14.79
C PHE A 125 -5.81 7.80 -15.29
N VAL A 126 -6.99 7.45 -14.75
CA VAL A 126 -7.72 6.24 -15.12
C VAL A 126 -7.98 6.17 -16.62
N GLU A 127 -8.36 7.29 -17.25
CA GLU A 127 -8.61 7.38 -18.69
C GLU A 127 -7.36 7.03 -19.52
N LYS A 128 -6.16 7.37 -19.01
CA LYS A 128 -4.90 6.99 -19.68
C LYS A 128 -4.62 5.49 -19.60
N LEU A 129 -4.93 4.87 -18.48
CA LEU A 129 -4.78 3.43 -18.32
C LEU A 129 -5.84 2.64 -19.10
N ALA A 130 -7.08 3.15 -19.17
CA ALA A 130 -8.16 2.49 -19.89
C ALA A 130 -8.00 2.54 -21.42
N THR A 131 -7.41 3.60 -21.97
CA THR A 131 -7.38 3.84 -23.42
C THR A 131 -6.00 3.80 -24.05
N TYR A 132 -4.93 3.90 -23.24
CA TYR A 132 -3.53 4.02 -23.68
C TYR A 132 -3.34 5.04 -24.80
N PRO A 133 -3.70 6.34 -24.61
CA PRO A 133 -3.65 7.32 -25.67
C PRO A 133 -2.20 7.76 -25.98
N GLY A 134 -1.98 8.12 -27.24
CA GLY A 134 -0.72 8.72 -27.67
C GLY A 134 0.43 7.73 -27.93
N ARG A 135 1.51 8.27 -28.50
CA ARG A 135 2.66 7.49 -28.99
C ARG A 135 3.42 6.78 -27.86
N SER A 136 3.54 7.41 -26.70
CA SER A 136 4.29 6.86 -25.55
C SER A 136 3.66 5.59 -24.97
N LEU A 137 2.34 5.42 -25.07
CA LEU A 137 1.62 4.27 -24.55
C LEU A 137 1.24 3.24 -25.65
N HIS A 138 1.61 3.50 -26.91
CA HIS A 138 1.29 2.64 -28.04
C HIS A 138 1.83 1.21 -27.88
N GLY A 139 3.02 1.05 -27.30
CA GLY A 139 3.59 -0.27 -27.01
C GLY A 139 2.73 -1.07 -26.03
N LYS A 140 2.21 -0.43 -24.98
CA LYS A 140 1.30 -1.06 -24.01
C LYS A 140 -0.03 -1.46 -24.66
N LYS A 141 -0.62 -0.58 -25.48
CA LYS A 141 -1.82 -0.89 -26.26
C LYS A 141 -1.63 -2.08 -27.19
N ASN A 142 -0.49 -2.16 -27.88
CA ASN A 142 -0.18 -3.28 -28.74
C ASN A 142 -0.04 -4.60 -27.98
N CYS A 143 0.53 -4.58 -26.76
CA CYS A 143 0.58 -5.77 -25.90
C CYS A 143 -0.83 -6.25 -25.54
N CYS A 144 -1.71 -5.34 -25.09
CA CYS A 144 -3.11 -5.68 -24.80
C CYS A 144 -3.82 -6.25 -26.03
N ASN A 145 -3.71 -5.59 -27.18
CA ASN A 145 -4.35 -6.05 -28.42
C ASN A 145 -3.87 -7.44 -28.85
N ARG A 146 -2.56 -7.72 -28.72
CA ARG A 146 -2.01 -9.04 -29.05
C ARG A 146 -2.50 -10.11 -28.09
N PHE A 147 -2.57 -9.82 -26.80
CA PHE A 147 -3.12 -10.75 -25.81
C PHE A 147 -4.57 -11.08 -26.13
N GLN A 148 -5.38 -10.06 -26.35
CA GLN A 148 -6.81 -10.22 -26.68
C GLN A 148 -7.06 -10.99 -27.96
N ALA A 149 -6.19 -10.81 -28.98
CA ALA A 149 -6.33 -11.52 -30.26
C ALA A 149 -5.83 -12.97 -30.20
N ALA A 150 -4.92 -13.29 -29.31
CA ALA A 150 -4.27 -14.60 -29.22
C ALA A 150 -4.90 -15.54 -28.19
N ASN A 151 -5.73 -15.02 -27.28
CA ASN A 151 -6.26 -15.79 -26.17
C ASN A 151 -7.80 -15.72 -26.13
N ASP A 152 -8.41 -16.83 -25.76
CA ASP A 152 -9.79 -16.85 -25.27
C ASP A 152 -9.76 -16.46 -23.80
N TRP A 153 -10.20 -15.23 -23.50
CA TRP A 153 -10.05 -14.63 -22.20
C TRP A 153 -11.34 -14.00 -21.69
N ASP A 154 -11.47 -13.97 -20.37
CA ASP A 154 -12.51 -13.18 -19.69
C ASP A 154 -11.94 -12.54 -18.42
N PHE A 155 -12.65 -11.52 -17.94
CA PHE A 155 -12.35 -10.86 -16.67
C PHE A 155 -13.59 -10.94 -15.79
N VAL A 156 -13.43 -11.52 -14.61
CA VAL A 156 -14.54 -11.74 -13.68
C VAL A 156 -14.23 -11.08 -12.32
N PRO A 157 -15.24 -10.62 -11.57
CA PRO A 157 -15.03 -10.16 -10.22
C PRO A 157 -14.38 -11.25 -9.35
N PHE A 158 -13.41 -10.83 -8.54
CA PHE A 158 -12.77 -11.75 -7.59
C PHE A 158 -13.76 -12.10 -6.47
N THR A 159 -13.81 -13.39 -6.16
CA THR A 159 -14.49 -13.91 -4.96
C THR A 159 -13.55 -14.87 -4.24
N LYS A 160 -13.82 -15.15 -2.96
CA LYS A 160 -13.00 -16.13 -2.19
C LYS A 160 -12.87 -17.50 -2.84
N GLU A 161 -13.80 -17.86 -3.70
CA GLU A 161 -13.78 -19.15 -4.43
C GLU A 161 -12.59 -19.25 -5.38
N PHE A 162 -12.03 -18.11 -5.82
CA PHE A 162 -10.82 -18.08 -6.65
C PHE A 162 -9.51 -18.19 -5.87
N ILE A 163 -9.52 -18.03 -4.52
CA ILE A 163 -8.30 -18.07 -3.72
C ILE A 163 -7.46 -19.33 -3.98
N PRO A 164 -8.03 -20.57 -3.97
CA PRO A 164 -7.23 -21.75 -4.23
C PRO A 164 -6.58 -21.78 -5.62
N GLU A 165 -7.28 -21.26 -6.64
CA GLU A 165 -6.76 -21.21 -8.01
C GLU A 165 -5.66 -20.13 -8.14
N CYS A 166 -5.84 -18.98 -7.48
CA CYS A 166 -4.85 -17.92 -7.40
C CYS A 166 -3.58 -18.40 -6.67
N GLU A 167 -3.70 -19.13 -5.56
CA GLU A 167 -2.56 -19.73 -4.88
C GLU A 167 -1.80 -20.72 -5.77
N LEU A 168 -2.50 -21.54 -6.54
CA LEU A 168 -1.86 -22.45 -7.51
C LEU A 168 -1.12 -21.67 -8.61
N MET A 169 -1.68 -20.56 -9.08
CA MET A 169 -1.03 -19.69 -10.05
C MET A 169 0.25 -19.07 -9.46
N ILE A 170 0.18 -18.55 -8.23
CA ILE A 170 1.32 -17.98 -7.50
C ILE A 170 2.41 -19.05 -7.31
N ASP A 171 2.04 -20.26 -6.88
CA ASP A 171 3.00 -21.36 -6.67
C ASP A 171 3.69 -21.77 -7.98
N ARG A 172 2.96 -21.80 -9.10
CA ARG A 172 3.51 -22.04 -10.44
C ARG A 172 4.50 -20.96 -10.81
N TRP A 173 4.13 -19.67 -10.63
CA TRP A 173 5.01 -18.55 -10.94
C TRP A 173 6.31 -18.60 -10.12
N PHE A 174 6.23 -18.86 -8.82
CA PHE A 174 7.41 -19.01 -7.96
C PHE A 174 8.32 -20.15 -8.42
N LYS A 175 7.74 -21.27 -8.85
CA LYS A 175 8.51 -22.41 -9.37
C LYS A 175 9.22 -22.09 -10.67
N GLU A 176 8.52 -21.42 -11.60
CA GLU A 176 9.04 -21.07 -12.92
C GLU A 176 10.06 -19.92 -12.88
N ASN A 177 10.01 -19.08 -11.87
CA ASN A 177 10.88 -17.93 -11.70
C ASN A 177 11.81 -18.04 -10.47
N ALA A 178 12.13 -19.23 -10.03
CA ALA A 178 12.89 -19.49 -8.81
C ALA A 178 14.22 -18.70 -8.74
N GLU A 179 14.89 -18.48 -9.88
CA GLU A 179 16.14 -17.72 -9.97
C GLU A 179 15.96 -16.21 -9.75
N ARG A 180 14.73 -15.71 -9.81
CA ARG A 180 14.38 -14.27 -9.63
C ARG A 180 13.81 -13.98 -8.26
N VAL A 181 13.48 -15.03 -7.48
CA VAL A 181 12.86 -14.87 -6.17
C VAL A 181 13.89 -14.33 -5.18
N ASP A 182 13.67 -13.12 -4.74
CA ASP A 182 14.41 -12.47 -3.66
C ASP A 182 13.55 -12.34 -2.39
N GLU A 183 14.08 -11.65 -1.40
CA GLU A 183 13.35 -11.40 -0.15
C GLU A 183 12.11 -10.53 -0.37
N GLY A 184 12.18 -9.53 -1.25
CA GLY A 184 11.05 -8.66 -1.58
C GLY A 184 9.87 -9.44 -2.14
N ILE A 185 10.12 -10.29 -3.16
CA ILE A 185 9.12 -11.15 -3.78
C ILE A 185 8.54 -12.15 -2.76
N THR A 186 9.38 -12.69 -1.87
CA THR A 186 8.93 -13.59 -0.79
C THR A 186 8.02 -12.86 0.19
N ASN A 187 8.34 -11.62 0.54
CA ASN A 187 7.54 -10.78 1.42
C ASN A 187 6.20 -10.39 0.78
N GLU A 188 6.20 -10.08 -0.52
CA GLU A 188 4.98 -9.84 -1.30
C GLU A 188 4.03 -11.05 -1.23
N ARG A 189 4.55 -12.27 -1.44
CA ARG A 189 3.75 -13.49 -1.30
C ARG A 189 3.12 -13.63 0.09
N ARG A 190 3.83 -13.26 1.16
CA ARG A 190 3.28 -13.25 2.52
C ARG A 190 2.15 -12.24 2.67
N ALA A 191 2.33 -11.04 2.12
CA ALA A 191 1.30 -10.00 2.14
C ALA A 191 0.05 -10.43 1.36
N ILE A 192 0.19 -11.05 0.18
CA ILE A 192 -0.92 -11.62 -0.59
C ILE A 192 -1.70 -12.65 0.22
N ARG A 193 -1.02 -13.61 0.86
CA ARG A 193 -1.70 -14.60 1.70
C ARG A 193 -2.48 -13.96 2.83
N ARG A 194 -1.90 -12.97 3.51
CA ARG A 194 -2.61 -12.23 4.54
C ARG A 194 -3.84 -11.48 4.02
N ALA A 195 -3.76 -10.98 2.79
CA ALA A 195 -4.91 -10.37 2.13
C ALA A 195 -6.01 -11.40 1.84
N PHE A 196 -5.67 -12.60 1.38
CA PHE A 196 -6.63 -13.68 1.17
C PHE A 196 -7.28 -14.14 2.46
N ASP A 197 -6.48 -14.34 3.53
CA ASP A 197 -6.94 -14.78 4.84
C ASP A 197 -7.96 -13.81 5.46
N ALA A 198 -7.81 -12.50 5.22
CA ALA A 198 -8.65 -11.44 5.76
C ALA A 198 -9.47 -10.70 4.69
N PHE A 199 -9.78 -11.35 3.56
CA PHE A 199 -10.37 -10.72 2.39
C PHE A 199 -11.68 -9.97 2.70
N ASP A 200 -12.60 -10.62 3.43
CA ASP A 200 -13.91 -10.03 3.78
C ASP A 200 -13.76 -8.94 4.86
N GLU A 201 -12.92 -9.19 5.87
CA GLU A 201 -12.69 -8.26 6.97
C GLU A 201 -12.03 -6.98 6.48
N LEU A 202 -11.12 -7.09 5.52
CA LEU A 202 -10.49 -5.95 4.86
C LEU A 202 -11.42 -5.28 3.82
N LYS A 203 -12.54 -5.92 3.47
CA LYS A 203 -13.49 -5.47 2.43
C LYS A 203 -12.78 -5.26 1.08
N LEU A 204 -11.93 -6.21 0.71
CA LEU A 204 -11.21 -6.14 -0.55
C LEU A 204 -12.11 -6.41 -1.74
N GLU A 205 -11.83 -5.73 -2.84
CA GLU A 205 -12.44 -5.97 -4.14
C GLU A 205 -11.35 -6.24 -5.17
N GLY A 206 -11.63 -7.02 -6.17
CA GLY A 206 -10.66 -7.35 -7.19
C GLY A 206 -11.27 -8.00 -8.41
N GLY A 207 -10.42 -8.42 -9.33
CA GLY A 207 -10.82 -9.14 -10.52
C GLY A 207 -9.80 -10.20 -10.91
N VAL A 208 -10.28 -11.22 -11.57
CA VAL A 208 -9.49 -12.33 -12.09
C VAL A 208 -9.53 -12.30 -13.61
N LEU A 209 -8.36 -12.27 -14.23
CA LEU A 209 -8.21 -12.50 -15.65
C LEU A 209 -7.96 -13.98 -15.90
N ARG A 210 -8.85 -14.62 -16.65
CA ARG A 210 -8.70 -16.02 -17.06
C ARG A 210 -8.37 -16.12 -18.53
N SER A 211 -7.58 -17.10 -18.89
CA SER A 211 -7.30 -17.47 -20.28
C SER A 211 -7.50 -18.97 -20.46
N SER A 212 -8.31 -19.36 -21.44
CA SER A 212 -8.66 -20.77 -21.69
C SER A 212 -9.20 -21.48 -20.44
N GLY A 213 -9.99 -20.77 -19.63
CA GLY A 213 -10.63 -21.27 -18.43
C GLY A 213 -9.69 -21.43 -17.22
N ARG A 214 -8.47 -20.90 -17.28
CA ARG A 214 -7.51 -20.92 -16.17
C ARG A 214 -7.18 -19.50 -15.70
N VAL A 215 -6.95 -19.33 -14.42
CA VAL A 215 -6.41 -18.09 -13.87
C VAL A 215 -4.97 -17.94 -14.36
N GLU A 216 -4.74 -16.97 -15.23
CA GLU A 216 -3.41 -16.62 -15.75
C GLU A 216 -2.88 -15.35 -15.10
N PHE A 217 -3.77 -14.52 -14.58
CA PHE A 217 -3.40 -13.26 -13.95
C PHE A 217 -4.47 -12.87 -12.93
N GLU A 218 -4.03 -12.58 -11.73
CA GLU A 218 -4.84 -11.99 -10.69
C GLU A 218 -4.52 -10.50 -10.61
N LEU A 219 -5.54 -9.67 -10.77
CA LEU A 219 -5.48 -8.26 -10.44
C LEU A 219 -6.32 -8.05 -9.19
N ALA A 220 -5.75 -8.26 -8.03
CA ALA A 220 -6.38 -7.81 -6.81
C ALA A 220 -6.14 -6.31 -6.67
N HIS A 221 -7.20 -5.55 -6.89
CA HIS A 221 -7.27 -4.18 -6.44
C HIS A 221 -7.70 -4.19 -4.98
N PHE A 222 -6.82 -3.77 -4.10
CA PHE A 222 -7.20 -3.45 -2.74
C PHE A 222 -7.84 -2.08 -2.74
N TRP A 223 -9.13 -2.05 -3.03
CA TRP A 223 -9.90 -0.83 -3.05
C TRP A 223 -10.93 -0.84 -1.93
N GLU A 224 -10.93 0.18 -1.12
CA GLU A 224 -11.98 0.44 -0.18
C GLU A 224 -12.91 1.54 -0.73
N PRO A 225 -14.21 1.23 -0.95
CA PRO A 225 -15.18 2.19 -1.47
C PRO A 225 -15.33 3.45 -0.61
N SER A 226 -14.99 3.38 0.68
CA SER A 226 -15.06 4.50 1.62
C SER A 226 -14.01 5.58 1.38
N SER A 227 -12.85 5.24 0.79
CA SER A 227 -11.77 6.18 0.51
C SER A 227 -11.99 7.01 -0.76
N MET A 228 -13.04 6.75 -1.52
CA MET A 228 -13.26 7.31 -2.87
C MET A 228 -14.20 8.51 -2.96
N ARG A 229 -14.66 9.09 -1.88
CA ARG A 229 -15.44 10.33 -1.98
C ARG A 229 -14.54 11.55 -2.17
N GLY A 230 -13.82 11.61 -3.29
CA GLY A 230 -13.06 12.79 -3.68
C GLY A 230 -11.68 12.54 -4.26
N SER A 231 -11.03 11.44 -4.00
CA SER A 231 -9.70 11.14 -4.52
C SER A 231 -9.78 10.29 -5.80
N ARG A 232 -9.15 10.79 -6.88
CA ARG A 232 -9.02 10.07 -8.16
C ARG A 232 -7.83 9.10 -8.16
N ASN A 233 -7.36 8.69 -6.99
CA ASN A 233 -6.19 7.84 -6.85
C ASN A 233 -6.60 6.39 -6.73
N THR A 234 -6.65 5.73 -7.86
CA THR A 234 -6.72 4.26 -7.95
C THR A 234 -5.29 3.76 -7.77
N GLN A 235 -5.00 3.16 -6.62
CA GLN A 235 -3.71 2.51 -6.40
C GLN A 235 -3.82 1.06 -6.82
N CYS A 236 -3.01 0.70 -7.80
CA CYS A 236 -2.88 -0.67 -8.27
C CYS A 236 -1.71 -1.32 -7.55
N PHE A 237 -1.96 -2.36 -6.75
CA PHE A 237 -0.93 -3.33 -6.46
C PHE A 237 -0.71 -4.18 -7.71
N ARG A 238 0.49 -4.17 -8.23
CA ARG A 238 0.88 -5.05 -9.32
C ARG A 238 1.36 -6.36 -8.70
N MET A 239 0.51 -7.38 -8.74
CA MET A 239 1.00 -8.75 -8.63
C MET A 239 1.48 -9.21 -10.01
N PHE A 240 2.61 -9.89 -10.04
CA PHE A 240 3.29 -10.33 -11.26
C PHE A 240 2.66 -11.57 -11.87
#